data_36d4e99affc3931b5e370771e07e587b
#
_entry.id   36d4e99affc3931b5e370771e07e587b
#
_cell.length_a   1.000
_cell.length_b   1.000
_cell.length_c   1.000
_cell.angle_alpha   90.00
_cell.angle_beta   90.00
_cell.angle_gamma   90.00
#
_symmetry.space_group_name_H-M   'P 1'
#
loop_
_entity.id
_entity.type
_entity.pdbx_description
1 polymer ?
#
loop_
_entity_poly.entity_id
_entity_poly.type
_entity_poly.pdbx_seq_one_letter_code
_entity_poly.pdbx_strand_id
1 'polypeptide(L)'
;MTYSSVSHVPTANGSRYLQQLCKHWSHNLVVDFTPSAGTVTFPRDARGADWPADARLVLQAHDAALECRLEASAAGQLDALKGAVARHLDRFAFREAPLTFDWHDDPRA
;
A
#
# COMPACT_ATOMS: atom_id res chain seq x y z
N MET A 1 0.72 3.63 -19.48
CA MET A 1 2.03 3.64 -18.78
C MET A 1 1.79 3.35 -17.31
N THR A 2 2.63 2.55 -16.70
CA THR A 2 2.49 2.16 -15.29
C THR A 2 3.62 2.77 -14.46
N TYR A 3 3.25 3.34 -13.33
CA TYR A 3 4.18 3.90 -12.35
C TYR A 3 4.19 2.98 -11.14
N SER A 4 5.34 2.53 -10.69
CA SER A 4 5.42 1.63 -9.55
C SER A 4 6.48 2.06 -8.55
N SER A 5 6.29 1.67 -7.30
CA SER A 5 7.23 1.95 -6.23
C SER A 5 7.14 0.84 -5.19
N VAL A 6 8.26 0.55 -4.56
CA VAL A 6 8.34 -0.49 -3.52
C VAL A 6 9.00 0.08 -2.27
N SER A 7 8.43 -0.22 -1.12
CA SER A 7 9.05 0.05 0.17
C SER A 7 9.09 -1.23 1.00
N HIS A 8 10.26 -1.52 1.57
CA HIS A 8 10.40 -2.60 2.55
C HIS A 8 10.42 -1.97 3.94
N VAL A 9 9.30 -2.03 4.63
CA VAL A 9 9.12 -1.37 5.93
C VAL A 9 9.63 -2.30 7.03
N PRO A 10 10.68 -1.90 7.77
CA PRO A 10 11.21 -2.76 8.85
C PRO A 10 10.18 -2.93 9.97
N THR A 11 9.77 -4.15 10.19
CA THR A 11 8.89 -4.52 11.31
C THR A 11 8.83 -6.04 11.43
N ALA A 12 8.76 -6.54 12.66
CA ALA A 12 8.53 -7.95 12.92
C ALA A 12 7.03 -8.30 12.90
N ASN A 13 6.15 -7.31 12.76
CA ASN A 13 4.70 -7.45 12.85
C ASN A 13 3.99 -7.25 11.51
N GLY A 14 4.70 -7.49 10.40
CA GLY A 14 4.15 -7.25 9.05
C GLY A 14 2.83 -7.93 8.80
N SER A 15 2.69 -9.20 9.18
CA SER A 15 1.46 -9.95 9.00
C SER A 15 0.27 -9.31 9.73
N ARG A 16 0.48 -8.88 10.99
CA ARG A 16 -0.57 -8.22 11.77
C ARG A 16 -1.05 -6.95 11.07
N TYR A 17 -0.12 -6.10 10.64
CA TYR A 17 -0.46 -4.82 10.02
C TYR A 17 -1.10 -5.01 8.65
N LEU A 18 -0.61 -5.97 7.87
CA LEU A 18 -1.20 -6.34 6.59
C LEU A 18 -2.66 -6.73 6.78
N GLN A 19 -2.94 -7.60 7.73
CA GLN A 19 -4.30 -8.07 7.97
C GLN A 19 -5.23 -6.95 8.46
N GLN A 20 -4.74 -6.09 9.35
CA GLN A 20 -5.52 -4.95 9.85
C GLN A 20 -5.85 -3.97 8.72
N LEU A 21 -4.86 -3.65 7.90
CA LEU A 21 -5.05 -2.74 6.77
C LEU A 21 -6.03 -3.30 5.75
N CYS A 22 -5.87 -4.56 5.38
CA CYS A 22 -6.75 -5.20 4.41
C CYS A 22 -8.19 -5.31 4.92
N LYS A 23 -8.38 -5.66 6.18
CA LYS A 23 -9.72 -5.68 6.78
C LYS A 23 -10.36 -4.29 6.75
N HIS A 24 -9.60 -3.26 7.09
CA HIS A 24 -10.10 -1.90 7.09
C HIS A 24 -10.55 -1.48 5.69
N TRP A 25 -9.72 -1.69 4.69
CA TRP A 25 -10.03 -1.28 3.32
C TRP A 25 -11.05 -2.18 2.63
N SER A 26 -11.28 -3.41 3.11
CA SER A 26 -12.28 -4.29 2.53
C SER A 26 -13.72 -3.76 2.66
N HIS A 27 -13.95 -2.79 3.54
CA HIS A 27 -15.26 -2.16 3.69
C HIS A 27 -15.64 -1.31 2.47
N ASN A 28 -14.65 -0.77 1.75
CA ASN A 28 -14.90 0.17 0.66
C ASN A 28 -14.18 -0.19 -0.64
N LEU A 29 -13.21 -1.10 -0.61
CA LEU A 29 -12.37 -1.41 -1.75
C LEU A 29 -12.37 -2.91 -2.02
N VAL A 30 -11.92 -3.29 -3.21
CA VAL A 30 -11.72 -4.70 -3.54
C VAL A 30 -10.39 -5.15 -2.91
N VAL A 31 -10.49 -6.11 -2.00
CA VAL A 31 -9.33 -6.59 -1.22
C VAL A 31 -9.33 -8.11 -1.19
N ASP A 32 -8.17 -8.70 -1.48
CA ASP A 32 -7.91 -10.13 -1.26
C ASP A 32 -6.69 -10.25 -0.37
N PHE A 33 -6.76 -11.07 0.68
CA PHE A 33 -5.58 -11.23 1.53
C PHE A 33 -5.57 -12.55 2.29
N THR A 34 -4.34 -12.95 2.63
CA THR A 34 -4.02 -14.03 3.55
C THR A 34 -3.14 -13.44 4.66
N PRO A 35 -2.77 -14.19 5.69
CA PRO A 35 -1.85 -13.66 6.71
C PRO A 35 -0.47 -13.24 6.17
N SER A 36 -0.07 -13.73 5.00
CA SER A 36 1.26 -13.43 4.45
C SER A 36 1.26 -12.51 3.24
N ALA A 37 0.12 -12.32 2.57
CA ALA A 37 0.06 -11.50 1.36
C ALA A 37 -1.30 -10.85 1.20
N GLY A 38 -1.34 -9.69 0.55
CA GLY A 38 -2.59 -9.01 0.29
C GLY A 38 -2.53 -8.13 -0.94
N THR A 39 -3.69 -7.89 -1.54
CA THR A 39 -3.85 -7.02 -2.70
C THR A 39 -5.06 -6.11 -2.48
N VAL A 40 -4.87 -4.82 -2.68
CA VAL A 40 -5.93 -3.81 -2.57
C VAL A 40 -6.02 -3.05 -3.89
N THR A 41 -7.23 -2.95 -4.44
CA THR A 41 -7.48 -2.21 -5.68
C THR A 41 -8.10 -0.85 -5.34
N PHE A 42 -7.48 0.22 -5.82
CA PHE A 42 -7.99 1.59 -5.65
C PHE A 42 -8.64 2.04 -6.95
N PRO A 43 -9.96 2.32 -6.96
CA PRO A 43 -10.63 2.77 -8.17
C PRO A 43 -10.02 4.08 -8.69
N ARG A 44 -9.97 4.23 -10.02
CA ARG A 44 -9.42 5.42 -10.66
C ARG A 44 -10.19 6.70 -10.31
N ASP A 45 -11.44 6.58 -9.93
CA ASP A 45 -12.32 7.71 -9.62
C ASP A 45 -12.61 7.86 -8.13
N ALA A 46 -11.88 7.16 -7.27
CA ALA A 46 -12.09 7.25 -5.83
C ALA A 46 -11.95 8.69 -5.33
N ARG A 47 -12.87 9.11 -4.46
CA ARG A 47 -12.90 10.44 -3.85
C ARG A 47 -12.91 11.59 -4.87
N GLY A 48 -13.59 11.37 -5.99
CA GLY A 48 -13.73 12.41 -7.00
C GLY A 48 -12.52 12.58 -7.91
N ALA A 49 -11.54 11.69 -7.80
CA ALA A 49 -10.38 11.70 -8.70
C ALA A 49 -10.77 11.24 -10.10
N ASP A 50 -9.91 11.50 -11.07
CA ASP A 50 -10.09 11.04 -12.44
C ASP A 50 -8.74 10.62 -13.01
N TRP A 51 -8.25 9.46 -12.52
CA TRP A 51 -7.00 8.89 -12.99
C TRP A 51 -7.23 8.06 -14.24
N PRO A 52 -6.19 7.80 -15.06
CA PRO A 52 -6.35 7.00 -16.28
C PRO A 52 -6.84 5.58 -16.03
N ALA A 53 -6.44 4.96 -14.91
CA ALA A 53 -6.84 3.61 -14.56
C ALA A 53 -6.76 3.40 -13.04
N ASP A 54 -7.26 2.25 -12.58
CA ASP A 54 -7.19 1.87 -11.18
C ASP A 54 -5.72 1.66 -10.76
N ALA A 55 -5.46 1.81 -9.48
CA ALA A 55 -4.17 1.49 -8.88
C ALA A 55 -4.27 0.28 -7.97
N ARG A 56 -3.13 -0.29 -7.63
CA ARG A 56 -3.09 -1.49 -6.80
C ARG A 56 -1.96 -1.44 -5.80
N LEU A 57 -2.25 -1.87 -4.57
CA LEU A 57 -1.26 -2.10 -3.54
C LEU A 57 -1.10 -3.61 -3.38
N VAL A 58 0.14 -4.09 -3.46
CA VAL A 58 0.48 -5.49 -3.18
C VAL A 58 1.32 -5.52 -1.92
N LEU A 59 0.86 -6.28 -0.93
CA LEU A 59 1.53 -6.42 0.36
C LEU A 59 2.06 -7.83 0.52
N GLN A 60 3.26 -7.94 1.10
CA GLN A 60 3.85 -9.23 1.43
C GLN A 60 4.58 -9.12 2.76
N ALA A 61 4.19 -9.98 3.71
CA ALA A 61 4.81 -9.99 5.02
C ALA A 61 6.01 -10.93 5.03
N HIS A 62 7.15 -10.39 5.43
CA HIS A 62 8.38 -11.14 5.67
C HIS A 62 8.67 -11.14 7.17
N ASP A 63 9.64 -11.94 7.61
CA ASP A 63 9.95 -12.05 9.04
C ASP A 63 10.37 -10.73 9.68
N ALA A 64 11.10 -9.91 8.94
CA ALA A 64 11.64 -8.65 9.47
C ALA A 64 11.18 -7.41 8.70
N ALA A 65 10.25 -7.55 7.76
CA ALA A 65 9.77 -6.41 6.97
C ALA A 65 8.38 -6.65 6.41
N LEU A 66 7.67 -5.57 6.17
CA LEU A 66 6.44 -5.56 5.36
C LEU A 66 6.77 -4.93 4.03
N GLU A 67 6.68 -5.71 2.96
CA GLU A 67 6.90 -5.22 1.61
C GLU A 67 5.61 -4.59 1.09
N CYS A 68 5.71 -3.33 0.63
CA CYS A 68 4.61 -2.58 0.06
C CYS A 68 4.96 -2.19 -1.36
N ARG A 69 4.22 -2.70 -2.34
CA ARG A 69 4.39 -2.36 -3.74
C ARG A 69 3.15 -1.64 -4.25
N LEU A 70 3.34 -0.46 -4.78
CA LEU A 70 2.25 0.30 -5.41
C LEU A 70 2.44 0.29 -6.92
N GLU A 71 1.33 0.07 -7.64
CA GLU A 71 1.26 0.17 -9.08
C GLU A 71 0.15 1.16 -9.43
N ALA A 72 0.48 2.20 -10.18
CA ALA A 72 -0.45 3.29 -10.46
C ALA A 72 -0.41 3.67 -11.94
N SER A 73 -1.45 4.37 -12.39
CA SER A 73 -1.59 4.79 -13.79
C SER A 73 -1.03 6.19 -14.05
N ALA A 74 -0.71 6.93 -12.99
CA ALA A 74 -0.19 8.29 -13.09
C ALA A 74 0.73 8.58 -11.90
N ALA A 75 1.69 9.49 -12.11
CA ALA A 75 2.64 9.86 -11.06
C ALA A 75 1.94 10.49 -9.85
N GLY A 76 0.94 11.34 -10.09
CA GLY A 76 0.17 11.96 -9.01
C GLY A 76 -0.64 10.94 -8.21
N GLN A 77 -1.19 9.93 -8.88
CA GLN A 77 -1.89 8.84 -8.23
C GLN A 77 -0.94 8.06 -7.32
N LEU A 78 0.26 7.76 -7.82
CA LEU A 78 1.28 7.04 -7.05
C LEU A 78 1.65 7.82 -5.78
N ASP A 79 1.91 9.12 -5.91
CA ASP A 79 2.28 9.95 -4.77
C ASP A 79 1.18 10.03 -3.72
N ALA A 80 -0.07 10.18 -4.16
CA ALA A 80 -1.21 10.22 -3.24
C ALA A 80 -1.36 8.91 -2.46
N LEU A 81 -1.15 7.78 -3.13
CA LEU A 81 -1.28 6.46 -2.51
C LEU A 81 -0.11 6.14 -1.57
N LYS A 82 1.11 6.61 -1.86
CA LYS A 82 2.22 6.49 -0.92
C LYS A 82 1.86 7.10 0.43
N GLY A 83 1.29 8.31 0.41
CA GLY A 83 0.85 8.97 1.63
C GLY A 83 -0.28 8.23 2.33
N ALA A 84 -1.26 7.75 1.57
CA ALA A 84 -2.40 7.02 2.13
C ALA A 84 -1.96 5.71 2.81
N VAL A 85 -1.07 4.95 2.16
CA VAL A 85 -0.54 3.70 2.71
C VAL A 85 0.22 3.97 4.02
N ALA A 86 1.11 4.97 4.00
CA ALA A 86 1.91 5.30 5.17
C ALA A 86 1.05 5.72 6.36
N ARG A 87 0.08 6.62 6.13
CA ARG A 87 -0.80 7.09 7.21
C ARG A 87 -1.65 5.97 7.81
N HIS A 88 -2.17 5.09 6.96
CA HIS A 88 -3.01 4.00 7.45
C HIS A 88 -2.19 2.94 8.21
N LEU A 89 -1.02 2.58 7.71
CA LEU A 89 -0.15 1.64 8.41
C LEU A 89 0.32 2.19 9.75
N ASP A 90 0.72 3.46 9.81
CA ASP A 90 1.11 4.10 11.07
C ASP A 90 -0.02 4.06 12.10
N ARG A 91 -1.26 4.20 11.65
CA ARG A 91 -2.42 4.15 12.52
C ARG A 91 -2.57 2.79 13.21
N PHE A 92 -2.34 1.70 12.47
CA PHE A 92 -2.42 0.35 13.03
C PHE A 92 -1.15 -0.01 13.80
N ALA A 93 -0.02 0.53 13.39
CA ALA A 93 1.29 0.26 13.99
C ALA A 93 1.66 1.31 15.04
N PHE A 94 0.71 1.82 15.79
CA PHE A 94 0.91 2.98 16.67
C PHE A 94 2.03 2.77 17.70
N ARG A 95 2.36 1.54 18.05
CA ARG A 95 3.45 1.24 18.99
C ARG A 95 4.84 1.34 18.35
N GLU A 96 4.89 1.31 17.01
CA GLU A 96 6.13 1.42 16.24
C GLU A 96 6.19 2.70 15.42
N ALA A 97 5.08 3.42 15.33
CA ALA A 97 4.98 4.61 14.47
C ALA A 97 5.91 5.74 14.93
N PRO A 98 6.47 6.52 14.00
CA PRO A 98 6.25 6.35 12.57
C PRO A 98 7.09 5.19 11.99
N LEU A 99 6.45 4.39 11.14
CA LEU A 99 7.16 3.36 10.40
C LEU A 99 8.05 4.03 9.36
N THR A 100 9.14 3.36 9.00
CA THR A 100 10.07 3.90 8.01
C THR A 100 9.65 3.45 6.61
N PHE A 101 9.27 4.42 5.79
CA PHE A 101 8.95 4.19 4.37
C PHE A 101 10.04 4.79 3.50
N ASP A 102 10.74 3.92 2.78
CA ASP A 102 11.77 4.31 1.84
C ASP A 102 11.34 3.79 0.47
N TRP A 103 10.59 4.61 -0.26
CA TRP A 103 10.01 4.24 -1.53
C TRP A 103 11.06 4.28 -2.64
N HIS A 104 11.14 3.18 -3.39
CA HIS A 104 12.02 3.06 -4.54
C HIS A 104 11.15 2.98 -5.79
N ASP A 105 11.11 4.07 -6.54
CA ASP A 105 10.32 4.16 -7.76
C ASP A 105 11.00 3.39 -8.89
N ASP A 106 10.19 2.74 -9.73
CA ASP A 106 10.70 2.08 -10.92
C ASP A 106 11.04 3.15 -11.97
N PRO A 107 12.32 3.28 -12.37
CA PRO A 107 12.71 4.31 -13.32
C PRO A 107 12.16 4.12 -14.73
N ARG A 108 11.60 2.94 -15.03
CA ARG A 108 11.03 2.65 -16.34
C ARG A 108 9.54 2.93 -16.43
N ALA A 109 8.98 3.38 -15.35
CA ALA A 109 7.54 3.63 -15.29
C ALA A 109 7.09 4.73 -16.24
#